data_d37cb226d932dfb327e38f9cc660aa55
#
_entry.id   d37cb226d932dfb327e38f9cc660aa55
#
_cell.length_a   1.000
_cell.length_b   1.000
_cell.length_c   1.000
_cell.angle_alpha   90.00
_cell.angle_beta   90.00
_cell.angle_gamma   90.00
#
_symmetry.space_group_name_H-M   'P 1'
#
loop_
_entity.id
_entity.type
_entity.pdbx_description
1 polymer ?
#
loop_
_entity_poly.entity_id
_entity_poly.type
_entity_poly.pdbx_seq_one_letter_code
_entity_poly.pdbx_strand_id
1 'polypeptide(L)'
;MRFQVVTMTDQSSPFVDALLTDLYQLTMLSAYFKTGQHRQPAAFEYFYRQAPFGGLYAVFVGLHAVIDYLRSLRFTDDHIRYLRSLKLFDEDFLTHLRALRFTGSLESVREGEVLLPGVYGMRITAALEEAQLVETALLNLVNFPTLIATKAAHVKFNAEEKGVMEFGLRRAQGPDGALTASRAAYIGGADATSNVQAGYRFGIPVAGTHAHSYVMFYPDEVSAFEHYAEVFPASALFLVDTYDVYTGLSNAIRVTREMEAAGHRARGVRIDSGDLVYWSIVAHVMFEAAGLHDMRIVLSNDLNERKIALIHNEIRRSVRDEGYLREIGLHVGFEVGRISAEAVIDRLMFGVGTDLITGGEQASLGGVYKLVAVAEGGDASTWTPRVKLSAQPEKMTNPGLKRVSRLLRNDFIVADIISMPDEIIEPGMRFVGINPRNTSQQTTYEDYDTVETLHVPIFRDGELVYDLPTLAEVRDFARQRKRLIRLESRRLENPHTLKVSMTERYRTHREAVIAHAQQAMGLRP
;
A
#
# COMPACT_ATOMS: atom_id res chain seq x y z
N MET A 1 -17.22 25.58 4.66
CA MET A 1 -16.15 25.95 5.61
C MET A 1 -14.84 25.45 5.06
N ARG A 2 -13.93 26.32 4.62
CA ARG A 2 -12.58 25.92 4.22
C ARG A 2 -11.77 25.77 5.51
N PHE A 3 -11.43 24.55 5.87
CA PHE A 3 -10.44 24.32 6.93
C PHE A 3 -9.07 24.76 6.40
N GLN A 4 -8.46 25.72 7.06
CA GLN A 4 -7.03 26.00 6.88
C GLN A 4 -6.28 24.74 7.34
N VAL A 5 -5.61 24.09 6.39
CA VAL A 5 -4.65 23.05 6.70
C VAL A 5 -3.51 23.71 7.45
N VAL A 6 -3.45 23.47 8.75
CA VAL A 6 -2.27 23.80 9.55
C VAL A 6 -1.18 22.84 9.10
N THR A 7 -0.25 23.34 8.30
CA THR A 7 0.99 22.63 7.97
C THR A 7 1.81 22.49 9.24
N MET A 8 1.66 21.40 9.96
CA MET A 8 2.56 21.06 11.05
C MET A 8 3.84 20.49 10.45
N THR A 9 4.93 21.18 10.63
CA THR A 9 6.27 20.88 10.10
C THR A 9 7.02 19.79 10.88
N ASP A 10 6.39 19.12 11.84
CA ASP A 10 7.00 18.02 12.58
C ASP A 10 6.04 16.83 12.63
N GLN A 11 6.10 16.00 11.57
CA GLN A 11 5.28 14.79 11.43
C GLN A 11 6.06 13.51 11.80
N SER A 12 7.32 13.65 12.27
CA SER A 12 8.10 12.48 12.67
C SER A 12 7.43 11.76 13.85
N SER A 13 7.26 10.45 13.72
CA SER A 13 6.87 9.62 14.85
C SER A 13 7.97 9.70 15.91
N PRO A 14 7.62 9.88 17.19
CA PRO A 14 8.61 9.91 18.27
C PRO A 14 9.40 8.58 18.41
N PHE A 15 9.01 7.54 17.68
CA PHE A 15 9.63 6.23 17.69
C PHE A 15 10.57 6.00 16.48
N VAL A 16 10.77 6.99 15.60
CA VAL A 16 11.62 6.87 14.41
C VAL A 16 12.86 7.73 14.59
N ASP A 17 13.92 7.14 15.09
CA ASP A 17 15.23 7.76 15.31
C ASP A 17 16.38 6.80 14.93
N ALA A 18 17.63 7.18 15.25
CA ALA A 18 18.81 6.38 14.93
C ALA A 18 18.89 5.02 15.66
N LEU A 19 18.09 4.81 16.72
CA LEU A 19 17.99 3.53 17.42
C LEU A 19 16.93 2.60 16.83
N LEU A 20 16.17 3.03 15.83
CA LEU A 20 15.30 2.14 15.03
C LEU A 20 16.15 1.25 14.15
N THR A 21 16.90 0.35 14.76
CA THR A 21 17.84 -0.57 14.09
C THR A 21 18.00 -1.86 14.89
N ASP A 22 18.41 -2.92 14.22
CA ASP A 22 18.79 -4.17 14.88
C ASP A 22 20.23 -4.09 15.40
N LEU A 23 20.53 -4.78 16.50
CA LEU A 23 21.86 -4.75 17.12
C LEU A 23 22.98 -5.16 16.15
N TYR A 24 22.71 -6.10 15.24
CA TYR A 24 23.72 -6.56 14.28
C TYR A 24 24.20 -5.44 13.33
N GLN A 25 23.39 -4.45 13.07
CA GLN A 25 23.81 -3.29 12.28
C GLN A 25 24.92 -2.52 13.01
N LEU A 26 24.73 -2.22 14.29
CA LEU A 26 25.72 -1.51 15.11
C LEU A 26 27.01 -2.32 15.31
N THR A 27 26.89 -3.64 15.49
CA THR A 27 28.08 -4.53 15.62
C THR A 27 28.88 -4.59 14.32
N MET A 28 28.21 -4.66 13.15
CA MET A 28 28.88 -4.58 11.85
C MET A 28 29.54 -3.20 11.65
N LEU A 29 28.84 -2.11 11.97
CA LEU A 29 29.40 -0.75 11.88
C LEU A 29 30.66 -0.61 12.73
N SER A 30 30.66 -1.13 13.98
CA SER A 30 31.84 -1.13 14.83
C SER A 30 33.00 -1.90 14.21
N ALA A 31 32.73 -3.07 13.57
CA ALA A 31 33.73 -3.84 12.86
C ALA A 31 34.28 -3.09 11.64
N TYR A 32 33.42 -2.46 10.83
CA TYR A 32 33.85 -1.63 9.69
C TYR A 32 34.68 -0.43 10.13
N PHE A 33 34.31 0.22 11.24
CA PHE A 33 35.06 1.32 11.81
C PHE A 33 36.46 0.90 12.23
N LYS A 34 36.57 -0.20 13.00
CA LYS A 34 37.85 -0.75 13.46
C LYS A 34 38.79 -1.21 12.35
N THR A 35 38.23 -1.72 11.25
CA THR A 35 39.01 -2.18 10.08
C THR A 35 39.26 -1.09 9.05
N GLY A 36 38.74 0.14 9.27
CA GLY A 36 38.89 1.27 8.35
C GLY A 36 38.03 1.21 7.09
N GLN A 37 37.06 0.26 7.03
CA GLN A 37 36.18 0.05 5.86
C GLN A 37 34.91 0.93 5.87
N HIS A 38 34.59 1.56 6.99
CA HIS A 38 33.32 2.26 7.22
C HIS A 38 33.02 3.35 6.18
N ARG A 39 34.03 4.00 5.63
CA ARG A 39 33.88 5.08 4.61
C ARG A 39 33.89 4.58 3.17
N GLN A 40 34.10 3.27 2.94
CA GLN A 40 34.09 2.74 1.57
C GLN A 40 32.73 2.95 0.93
N PRO A 41 32.63 3.55 -0.29
CA PRO A 41 31.33 3.72 -0.93
C PRO A 41 30.69 2.39 -1.26
N ALA A 42 29.40 2.26 -0.93
CA ALA A 42 28.59 1.07 -1.15
C ALA A 42 27.22 1.42 -1.71
N ALA A 43 26.69 0.53 -2.54
CA ALA A 43 25.35 0.65 -3.08
C ALA A 43 24.48 -0.51 -2.61
N PHE A 44 23.32 -0.19 -2.04
CA PHE A 44 22.33 -1.15 -1.59
C PHE A 44 21.00 -0.88 -2.27
N GLU A 45 20.21 -1.93 -2.51
CA GLU A 45 18.90 -1.84 -3.12
C GLU A 45 17.81 -2.49 -2.29
N TYR A 46 16.69 -1.79 -2.16
CA TYR A 46 15.43 -2.31 -1.66
C TYR A 46 14.62 -2.91 -2.80
N PHE A 47 14.13 -4.13 -2.63
CA PHE A 47 13.17 -4.79 -3.52
C PHE A 47 12.39 -5.87 -2.77
N TYR A 48 11.27 -6.33 -3.33
CA TYR A 48 10.56 -7.49 -2.82
C TYR A 48 10.50 -8.61 -3.87
N ARG A 49 10.30 -9.86 -3.41
CA ARG A 49 10.44 -11.04 -4.26
C ARG A 49 9.13 -11.53 -4.84
N GLN A 50 8.04 -11.44 -4.08
CA GLN A 50 6.72 -11.93 -4.45
C GLN A 50 5.69 -10.87 -4.13
N ALA A 51 4.76 -10.64 -5.06
CA ALA A 51 3.66 -9.73 -4.81
C ALA A 51 2.72 -10.30 -3.73
N PRO A 52 2.19 -9.44 -2.86
CA PRO A 52 1.31 -9.87 -1.79
C PRO A 52 -0.07 -10.29 -2.34
N PHE A 53 -0.82 -11.03 -1.53
CA PHE A 53 -2.23 -11.42 -1.77
C PHE A 53 -2.45 -12.23 -3.05
N GLY A 54 -1.42 -12.91 -3.56
CA GLY A 54 -1.50 -13.61 -4.84
C GLY A 54 -1.58 -12.69 -6.07
N GLY A 55 -1.37 -11.39 -5.87
CA GLY A 55 -1.32 -10.40 -6.94
C GLY A 55 -0.03 -10.41 -7.74
N LEU A 56 0.15 -9.43 -8.62
CA LEU A 56 1.30 -9.31 -9.51
C LEU A 56 2.17 -8.08 -9.23
N TYR A 57 1.74 -7.19 -8.37
CA TYR A 57 2.39 -5.90 -8.08
C TYR A 57 2.17 -5.49 -6.63
N ALA A 58 2.90 -4.47 -6.21
CA ALA A 58 2.61 -3.72 -5.00
C ALA A 58 2.48 -2.22 -5.30
N VAL A 59 1.70 -1.50 -4.49
CA VAL A 59 1.64 -0.04 -4.51
C VAL A 59 2.69 0.46 -3.51
N PHE A 60 3.78 1.00 -4.01
CA PHE A 60 4.91 1.43 -3.19
C PHE A 60 4.55 2.64 -2.32
N VAL A 61 4.71 2.50 -1.01
CA VAL A 61 4.43 3.54 0.00
C VAL A 61 5.49 3.53 1.09
N GLY A 62 5.75 4.68 1.70
CA GLY A 62 6.71 4.84 2.80
C GLY A 62 7.88 5.77 2.47
N LEU A 63 8.00 6.25 1.24
CA LEU A 63 9.10 7.15 0.83
C LEU A 63 9.15 8.42 1.67
N HIS A 64 8.01 9.02 1.99
CA HIS A 64 7.94 10.21 2.83
C HIS A 64 8.60 9.97 4.20
N ALA A 65 8.24 8.86 4.86
CA ALA A 65 8.81 8.49 6.16
C ALA A 65 10.32 8.19 6.08
N VAL A 66 10.78 7.58 4.97
CA VAL A 66 12.21 7.35 4.71
C VAL A 66 12.96 8.68 4.57
N ILE A 67 12.40 9.66 3.86
CA ILE A 67 13.00 10.98 3.71
C ILE A 67 13.13 11.66 5.07
N ASP A 68 12.09 11.66 5.89
CA ASP A 68 12.11 12.26 7.22
C ASP A 68 13.13 11.56 8.13
N TYR A 69 13.20 10.22 8.09
CA TYR A 69 14.20 9.44 8.82
C TYR A 69 15.63 9.81 8.42
N LEU A 70 15.96 9.84 7.13
CA LEU A 70 17.31 10.13 6.65
C LEU A 70 17.73 11.57 6.99
N ARG A 71 16.80 12.54 6.89
CA ARG A 71 17.06 13.95 7.29
C ARG A 71 17.33 14.11 8.78
N SER A 72 16.67 13.32 9.60
CA SER A 72 16.77 13.39 11.07
C SER A 72 17.80 12.43 11.65
N LEU A 73 18.45 11.59 10.82
CA LEU A 73 19.38 10.56 11.28
C LEU A 73 20.55 11.15 12.06
N ARG A 74 20.52 10.95 13.38
CA ARG A 74 21.57 11.38 14.31
C ARG A 74 21.51 10.61 15.61
N PHE A 75 22.66 10.29 16.16
CA PHE A 75 22.76 9.74 17.51
C PHE A 75 22.84 10.89 18.52
N THR A 76 21.87 10.97 19.43
CA THR A 76 21.83 11.94 20.52
C THR A 76 22.76 11.52 21.67
N ASP A 77 23.04 12.42 22.62
CA ASP A 77 23.81 12.09 23.81
C ASP A 77 23.16 10.99 24.65
N ASP A 78 21.83 10.93 24.66
CA ASP A 78 21.05 9.88 25.34
C ASP A 78 21.24 8.53 24.65
N HIS A 79 21.22 8.50 23.32
CA HIS A 79 21.52 7.29 22.53
C HIS A 79 22.93 6.79 22.83
N ILE A 80 23.93 7.68 22.83
CA ILE A 80 25.31 7.32 23.12
C ILE A 80 25.47 6.80 24.56
N ARG A 81 24.82 7.43 25.56
CA ARG A 81 24.83 6.93 26.95
C ARG A 81 24.21 5.53 27.06
N TYR A 82 23.11 5.30 26.37
CA TYR A 82 22.48 3.97 26.32
C TYR A 82 23.41 2.94 25.68
N LEU A 83 23.96 3.21 24.49
CA LEU A 83 24.87 2.29 23.79
C LEU A 83 26.12 1.98 24.61
N ARG A 84 26.67 2.99 25.33
CA ARG A 84 27.79 2.81 26.27
C ARG A 84 27.42 1.84 27.42
N SER A 85 26.21 1.91 27.93
CA SER A 85 25.73 1.03 29.00
C SER A 85 25.67 -0.45 28.61
N LEU A 86 25.58 -0.75 27.30
CA LEU A 86 25.59 -2.14 26.77
C LEU A 86 26.96 -2.77 26.89
N LYS A 87 28.03 -2.00 27.06
CA LYS A 87 29.44 -2.48 27.15
C LYS A 87 29.91 -3.33 25.97
N LEU A 88 29.35 -3.07 24.79
CA LEU A 88 29.65 -3.77 23.53
C LEU A 88 30.57 -2.95 22.61
N PHE A 89 30.64 -1.63 22.82
CA PHE A 89 31.28 -0.69 21.90
C PHE A 89 32.35 0.14 22.61
N ASP A 90 33.44 0.42 21.88
CA ASP A 90 34.53 1.26 22.39
C ASP A 90 34.18 2.75 22.29
N GLU A 91 34.81 3.58 23.09
CA GLU A 91 34.56 5.02 23.14
C GLU A 91 34.84 5.74 21.83
N ASP A 92 35.86 5.31 21.06
CA ASP A 92 36.18 5.90 19.76
C ASP A 92 35.04 5.67 18.76
N PHE A 93 34.45 4.46 18.75
CA PHE A 93 33.28 4.18 17.91
C PHE A 93 32.05 4.94 18.36
N LEU A 94 31.80 5.03 19.68
CA LEU A 94 30.67 5.80 20.21
C LEU A 94 30.81 7.31 19.88
N THR A 95 32.02 7.84 19.92
CA THR A 95 32.33 9.21 19.50
C THR A 95 32.08 9.39 18.01
N HIS A 96 32.47 8.42 17.20
CA HIS A 96 32.21 8.42 15.75
C HIS A 96 30.73 8.41 15.43
N LEU A 97 29.93 7.52 16.07
CA LEU A 97 28.48 7.47 15.90
C LEU A 97 27.78 8.82 16.19
N ARG A 98 28.24 9.57 17.18
CA ARG A 98 27.70 10.91 17.51
C ARG A 98 27.78 11.89 16.32
N ALA A 99 28.83 11.77 15.52
CA ALA A 99 29.04 12.60 14.34
C ALA A 99 28.31 12.08 13.08
N LEU A 100 27.87 10.81 13.09
CA LEU A 100 27.26 10.17 11.92
C LEU A 100 25.99 10.91 11.49
N ARG A 101 25.90 11.18 10.20
CA ARG A 101 24.74 11.74 9.50
C ARG A 101 24.60 11.00 8.17
N PHE A 102 23.44 11.11 7.53
CA PHE A 102 23.31 10.65 6.16
C PHE A 102 23.88 11.70 5.20
N THR A 103 24.91 11.33 4.46
CA THR A 103 25.58 12.17 3.46
C THR A 103 25.55 11.57 2.06
N GLY A 104 24.85 10.44 1.91
CA GLY A 104 24.77 9.70 0.65
C GLY A 104 23.70 10.21 -0.30
N SER A 105 23.49 9.43 -1.36
CA SER A 105 22.47 9.65 -2.37
C SER A 105 21.40 8.56 -2.29
N LEU A 106 20.14 8.92 -2.56
CA LEU A 106 18.99 8.02 -2.66
C LEU A 106 18.28 8.24 -3.99
N GLU A 107 18.14 7.18 -4.77
CA GLU A 107 17.20 7.08 -5.88
C GLU A 107 15.99 6.23 -5.46
N SER A 108 14.80 6.61 -5.86
CA SER A 108 13.58 5.85 -5.54
C SER A 108 12.55 5.93 -6.66
N VAL A 109 11.68 4.92 -6.75
CA VAL A 109 10.40 5.11 -7.42
C VAL A 109 9.56 6.09 -6.60
N ARG A 110 8.66 6.82 -7.24
CA ARG A 110 7.77 7.76 -6.53
C ARG A 110 6.81 7.01 -5.61
N GLU A 111 6.43 7.62 -4.50
CA GLU A 111 5.39 7.07 -3.63
C GLU A 111 4.06 6.96 -4.39
N GLY A 112 3.39 5.81 -4.32
CA GLY A 112 2.20 5.50 -5.11
C GLY A 112 2.48 4.77 -6.42
N GLU A 113 3.75 4.53 -6.78
CA GLU A 113 4.12 3.77 -7.99
C GLU A 113 3.74 2.29 -7.87
N VAL A 114 3.36 1.70 -9.01
CA VAL A 114 3.19 0.25 -9.16
C VAL A 114 4.57 -0.40 -9.30
N LEU A 115 5.01 -1.10 -8.28
CA LEU A 115 6.29 -1.81 -8.26
C LEU A 115 6.09 -3.29 -8.57
N LEU A 116 6.89 -3.85 -9.48
CA LEU A 116 6.85 -5.27 -9.83
C LEU A 116 7.88 -6.07 -9.02
N PRO A 117 7.62 -7.36 -8.73
CA PRO A 117 8.56 -8.21 -7.97
C PRO A 117 9.92 -8.33 -8.65
N GLY A 118 11.00 -8.08 -7.89
CA GLY A 118 12.37 -8.17 -8.38
C GLY A 118 12.92 -6.89 -9.02
N VAL A 119 12.07 -5.88 -9.20
CA VAL A 119 12.47 -4.51 -9.53
C VAL A 119 12.86 -3.81 -8.23
N TYR A 120 13.99 -3.07 -8.22
CA TYR A 120 14.31 -2.30 -7.03
C TYR A 120 13.40 -1.08 -6.92
N GLY A 121 12.94 -0.81 -5.71
CA GLY A 121 12.14 0.38 -5.40
C GLY A 121 12.99 1.57 -4.99
N MET A 122 14.10 1.29 -4.29
CA MET A 122 15.04 2.32 -3.82
C MET A 122 16.47 1.81 -3.95
N ARG A 123 17.42 2.73 -4.20
CA ARG A 123 18.86 2.50 -4.11
C ARG A 123 19.50 3.59 -3.26
N ILE A 124 20.26 3.18 -2.24
CA ILE A 124 21.15 4.06 -1.49
C ILE A 124 22.58 3.84 -1.96
N THR A 125 23.26 4.95 -2.24
CA THR A 125 24.69 5.01 -2.54
C THR A 125 25.32 5.95 -1.54
N ALA A 126 26.10 5.41 -0.59
CA ALA A 126 26.68 6.17 0.51
C ALA A 126 27.94 5.48 1.05
N ALA A 127 28.59 6.07 2.05
CA ALA A 127 29.55 5.35 2.86
C ALA A 127 28.95 4.06 3.42
N LEU A 128 29.73 2.98 3.48
CA LEU A 128 29.25 1.63 3.87
C LEU A 128 28.50 1.66 5.20
N GLU A 129 28.98 2.42 6.17
CA GLU A 129 28.33 2.55 7.48
C GLU A 129 26.93 3.21 7.38
N GLU A 130 26.79 4.26 6.59
CA GLU A 130 25.50 4.93 6.39
C GLU A 130 24.52 4.03 5.64
N ALA A 131 24.96 3.47 4.50
CA ALA A 131 24.13 2.60 3.68
C ALA A 131 23.70 1.32 4.41
N GLN A 132 24.54 0.78 5.29
CA GLN A 132 24.23 -0.42 6.07
C GLN A 132 23.28 -0.12 7.24
N LEU A 133 23.52 0.97 8.00
CA LEU A 133 22.78 1.31 9.21
C LEU A 133 21.27 1.41 8.95
N VAL A 134 20.89 1.97 7.82
CA VAL A 134 19.49 2.31 7.50
C VAL A 134 18.63 1.11 7.10
N GLU A 135 19.19 -0.09 6.93
CA GLU A 135 18.47 -1.29 6.45
C GLU A 135 17.18 -1.53 7.25
N THR A 136 17.29 -1.66 8.58
CA THR A 136 16.14 -2.03 9.42
C THR A 136 15.04 -0.97 9.38
N ALA A 137 15.41 0.31 9.53
CA ALA A 137 14.45 1.41 9.48
C ALA A 137 13.75 1.49 8.12
N LEU A 138 14.51 1.43 7.03
CA LEU A 138 13.98 1.42 5.66
C LEU A 138 12.96 0.30 5.44
N LEU A 139 13.30 -0.92 5.83
CA LEU A 139 12.42 -2.08 5.67
C LEU A 139 11.14 -1.93 6.50
N ASN A 140 11.23 -1.44 7.73
CA ASN A 140 10.08 -1.20 8.58
C ASN A 140 9.17 -0.11 8.01
N LEU A 141 9.76 1.03 7.59
CA LEU A 141 9.04 2.20 7.08
C LEU A 141 8.39 1.99 5.71
N VAL A 142 8.80 0.95 4.96
CA VAL A 142 8.30 0.71 3.58
C VAL A 142 7.47 -0.57 3.47
N ASN A 143 7.86 -1.66 4.11
CA ASN A 143 7.19 -2.96 3.93
C ASN A 143 5.73 -2.91 4.37
N PHE A 144 5.45 -2.43 5.57
CA PHE A 144 4.11 -2.41 6.11
C PHE A 144 3.17 -1.47 5.33
N PRO A 145 3.49 -0.18 5.11
CA PRO A 145 2.59 0.69 4.36
C PRO A 145 2.41 0.25 2.90
N THR A 146 3.43 -0.32 2.25
CA THR A 146 3.31 -0.89 0.90
C THR A 146 2.33 -2.08 0.89
N LEU A 147 2.38 -2.95 1.90
CA LEU A 147 1.43 -4.05 2.06
C LEU A 147 0.00 -3.54 2.16
N ILE A 148 -0.25 -2.57 3.06
CA ILE A 148 -1.58 -2.00 3.30
C ILE A 148 -2.11 -1.24 2.09
N ALA A 149 -1.29 -0.42 1.44
CA ALA A 149 -1.69 0.29 0.21
C ALA A 149 -2.07 -0.68 -0.90
N THR A 150 -1.34 -1.80 -1.03
CA THR A 150 -1.64 -2.85 -2.00
C THR A 150 -2.96 -3.54 -1.66
N LYS A 151 -3.19 -3.85 -0.39
CA LYS A 151 -4.47 -4.42 0.09
C LYS A 151 -5.64 -3.47 -0.23
N ALA A 152 -5.49 -2.19 0.08
CA ALA A 152 -6.49 -1.17 -0.24
C ALA A 152 -6.74 -1.05 -1.75
N ALA A 153 -5.71 -1.20 -2.58
CA ALA A 153 -5.85 -1.18 -4.03
C ALA A 153 -6.67 -2.38 -4.54
N HIS A 154 -6.46 -3.57 -3.98
CA HIS A 154 -7.26 -4.77 -4.31
C HIS A 154 -8.72 -4.61 -3.84
N VAL A 155 -8.93 -4.10 -2.62
CA VAL A 155 -10.29 -3.80 -2.11
C VAL A 155 -11.00 -2.81 -3.02
N LYS A 156 -10.36 -1.67 -3.35
CA LYS A 156 -10.95 -0.63 -4.20
C LYS A 156 -11.27 -1.12 -5.60
N PHE A 157 -10.39 -1.92 -6.19
CA PHE A 157 -10.63 -2.51 -7.51
C PHE A 157 -11.87 -3.41 -7.51
N ASN A 158 -12.01 -4.27 -6.51
CA ASN A 158 -13.15 -5.20 -6.41
C ASN A 158 -14.43 -4.52 -5.91
N ALA A 159 -14.34 -3.34 -5.33
CA ALA A 159 -15.47 -2.46 -5.05
C ALA A 159 -16.00 -1.74 -6.32
N GLU A 160 -15.42 -1.97 -7.49
CA GLU A 160 -15.85 -1.38 -8.77
C GLU A 160 -16.07 0.14 -8.66
N GLU A 161 -15.08 0.84 -8.09
CA GLU A 161 -15.09 2.29 -7.83
C GLU A 161 -16.16 2.77 -6.82
N LYS A 162 -16.92 1.88 -6.17
CA LYS A 162 -17.81 2.25 -5.07
C LYS A 162 -17.01 2.77 -3.87
N GLY A 163 -17.67 3.49 -2.97
CA GLY A 163 -17.03 4.06 -1.77
C GLY A 163 -16.43 2.98 -0.87
N VAL A 164 -15.16 3.15 -0.50
CA VAL A 164 -14.45 2.29 0.45
C VAL A 164 -13.98 3.13 1.62
N MET A 165 -14.38 2.75 2.84
CA MET A 165 -13.99 3.41 4.08
C MET A 165 -13.12 2.49 4.91
N GLU A 166 -12.01 3.00 5.40
CA GLU A 166 -11.11 2.28 6.31
C GLU A 166 -11.65 2.38 7.75
N PHE A 167 -12.07 1.26 8.34
CA PHE A 167 -12.67 1.16 9.68
C PHE A 167 -11.85 0.31 10.66
N GLY A 168 -10.54 0.22 10.44
CA GLY A 168 -9.66 -0.72 11.12
C GLY A 168 -8.93 -0.19 12.35
N LEU A 169 -8.98 1.10 12.71
CA LEU A 169 -8.19 1.70 13.79
C LEU A 169 -8.12 0.83 15.06
N ARG A 170 -9.25 0.34 15.57
CA ARG A 170 -9.32 -0.49 16.80
C ARG A 170 -8.73 -1.90 16.67
N ARG A 171 -8.32 -2.30 15.46
CA ARG A 171 -7.74 -3.62 15.12
C ARG A 171 -6.29 -3.54 14.68
N ALA A 172 -5.73 -2.33 14.55
CA ALA A 172 -4.34 -2.13 14.13
C ALA A 172 -3.34 -2.54 15.21
N GLN A 173 -2.12 -2.84 14.78
CA GLN A 173 -0.99 -3.14 15.65
C GLN A 173 -0.40 -1.84 16.20
N GLY A 174 -0.99 -1.34 17.27
CA GLY A 174 -0.59 -0.12 17.96
C GLY A 174 -0.99 1.18 17.25
N PRO A 175 -0.86 2.33 17.95
CA PRO A 175 -1.28 3.64 17.41
C PRO A 175 -0.50 4.07 16.17
N ASP A 176 0.81 3.83 16.14
CA ASP A 176 1.69 4.13 15.00
C ASP A 176 1.33 3.30 13.78
N GLY A 177 1.12 1.98 13.97
CA GLY A 177 0.65 1.11 12.91
C GLY A 177 -0.69 1.57 12.34
N ALA A 178 -1.62 2.03 13.21
CA ALA A 178 -2.90 2.56 12.78
C ALA A 178 -2.76 3.81 11.91
N LEU A 179 -1.91 4.76 12.29
CA LEU A 179 -1.66 5.98 11.52
C LEU A 179 -1.04 5.69 10.15
N THR A 180 0.01 4.87 10.17
CA THR A 180 0.71 4.42 8.95
C THR A 180 -0.25 3.71 8.01
N ALA A 181 -1.07 2.80 8.53
CA ALA A 181 -2.01 2.03 7.74
C ALA A 181 -3.15 2.89 7.18
N SER A 182 -3.73 3.83 7.96
CA SER A 182 -4.77 4.73 7.44
C SER A 182 -4.24 5.61 6.30
N ARG A 183 -3.00 6.13 6.41
CA ARG A 183 -2.35 6.88 5.32
C ARG A 183 -2.12 5.99 4.09
N ALA A 184 -1.60 4.79 4.28
CA ALA A 184 -1.34 3.84 3.20
C ALA A 184 -2.63 3.39 2.51
N ALA A 185 -3.69 3.10 3.26
CA ALA A 185 -4.99 2.72 2.72
C ALA A 185 -5.58 3.84 1.84
N TYR A 186 -5.42 5.11 2.25
CA TYR A 186 -5.87 6.26 1.47
C TYR A 186 -5.12 6.38 0.13
N ILE A 187 -3.81 6.19 0.12
CA ILE A 187 -3.00 6.12 -1.12
C ILE A 187 -3.45 4.94 -1.98
N GLY A 188 -3.68 3.78 -1.37
CA GLY A 188 -4.13 2.56 -2.03
C GLY A 188 -5.51 2.69 -2.69
N GLY A 189 -6.39 3.57 -2.16
CA GLY A 189 -7.69 3.83 -2.79
C GLY A 189 -8.88 3.92 -1.83
N ALA A 190 -8.70 3.78 -0.52
CA ALA A 190 -9.75 4.09 0.44
C ALA A 190 -10.16 5.57 0.32
N ASP A 191 -11.46 5.85 0.40
CA ASP A 191 -11.99 7.20 0.19
C ASP A 191 -12.03 8.02 1.49
N ALA A 192 -12.09 7.34 2.64
CA ALA A 192 -12.13 7.94 3.95
C ALA A 192 -11.60 6.96 5.01
N THR A 193 -11.36 7.46 6.21
CA THR A 193 -10.99 6.65 7.38
C THR A 193 -11.86 7.01 8.58
N SER A 194 -12.07 6.07 9.49
CA SER A 194 -12.65 6.36 10.82
C SER A 194 -11.61 6.90 11.81
N ASN A 195 -10.33 6.91 11.44
CA ASN A 195 -9.22 7.34 12.28
C ASN A 195 -9.14 8.88 12.32
N VAL A 196 -9.73 9.46 13.35
CA VAL A 196 -9.76 10.94 13.53
C VAL A 196 -8.35 11.53 13.59
N GLN A 197 -7.39 10.82 14.20
CA GLN A 197 -6.01 11.28 14.27
C GLN A 197 -5.33 11.29 12.88
N ALA A 198 -5.62 10.30 12.02
CA ALA A 198 -5.14 10.29 10.64
C ALA A 198 -5.77 11.43 9.82
N GLY A 199 -7.07 11.69 10.02
CA GLY A 199 -7.74 12.86 9.44
C GLY A 199 -7.07 14.17 9.84
N TYR A 200 -6.77 14.33 11.13
CA TYR A 200 -6.11 15.53 11.64
C TYR A 200 -4.67 15.70 11.11
N ARG A 201 -3.87 14.63 11.13
CA ARG A 201 -2.45 14.70 10.72
C ARG A 201 -2.26 14.80 9.21
N PHE A 202 -3.06 14.08 8.43
CA PHE A 202 -2.82 13.90 6.99
C PHE A 202 -3.89 14.56 6.10
N GLY A 203 -4.93 15.15 6.69
CA GLY A 203 -6.03 15.72 5.91
C GLY A 203 -6.91 14.69 5.20
N ILE A 204 -6.89 13.42 5.65
CA ILE A 204 -7.73 12.36 5.09
C ILE A 204 -9.19 12.62 5.50
N PRO A 205 -10.18 12.51 4.57
CA PRO A 205 -11.58 12.60 4.93
C PRO A 205 -11.95 11.60 6.03
N VAL A 206 -12.64 12.09 7.08
CA VAL A 206 -13.08 11.25 8.17
C VAL A 206 -14.56 10.88 7.97
N ALA A 207 -14.86 9.57 8.07
CA ALA A 207 -16.21 9.05 7.96
C ALA A 207 -16.48 8.04 9.09
N GLY A 208 -17.73 7.98 9.51
CA GLY A 208 -18.19 7.06 10.54
C GLY A 208 -19.69 7.19 10.74
N THR A 209 -20.24 6.29 11.55
CA THR A 209 -21.63 6.24 11.95
C THR A 209 -21.70 6.06 13.46
N HIS A 210 -22.86 5.75 14.00
CA HIS A 210 -22.99 5.31 15.39
C HIS A 210 -22.71 3.80 15.53
N ALA A 211 -22.57 3.32 16.77
CA ALA A 211 -22.40 1.91 17.12
C ALA A 211 -23.71 1.32 17.67
N HIS A 212 -23.78 -0.02 17.78
CA HIS A 212 -24.91 -0.72 18.41
C HIS A 212 -25.18 -0.22 19.83
N SER A 213 -24.15 0.08 20.62
CA SER A 213 -24.28 0.62 21.97
C SER A 213 -25.06 1.93 22.03
N TYR A 214 -24.99 2.77 20.98
CA TYR A 214 -25.79 3.98 20.88
C TYR A 214 -27.28 3.64 20.74
N VAL A 215 -27.63 2.70 19.86
CA VAL A 215 -29.02 2.26 19.69
C VAL A 215 -29.54 1.62 20.99
N MET A 216 -28.75 0.75 21.61
CA MET A 216 -29.08 0.06 22.87
C MET A 216 -29.25 0.99 24.07
N PHE A 217 -28.72 2.21 24.03
CA PHE A 217 -28.84 3.20 25.10
C PHE A 217 -30.26 3.77 25.19
N TYR A 218 -30.97 3.89 24.07
CA TYR A 218 -32.34 4.41 24.01
C TYR A 218 -33.37 3.31 24.29
N PRO A 219 -34.60 3.69 24.72
CA PRO A 219 -35.66 2.72 24.99
C PRO A 219 -36.04 1.86 23.79
N ASP A 220 -35.92 2.40 22.60
CA ASP A 220 -36.18 1.73 21.32
C ASP A 220 -35.32 2.31 20.19
N GLU A 221 -35.27 1.60 19.08
CA GLU A 221 -34.43 1.93 17.92
C GLU A 221 -34.88 3.20 17.21
N VAL A 222 -36.20 3.45 17.16
CA VAL A 222 -36.75 4.67 16.51
C VAL A 222 -36.29 5.90 17.25
N SER A 223 -36.44 5.93 18.56
CA SER A 223 -35.95 7.03 19.41
C SER A 223 -34.44 7.31 19.22
N ALA A 224 -33.64 6.23 19.08
CA ALA A 224 -32.22 6.38 18.79
C ALA A 224 -31.96 7.05 17.43
N PHE A 225 -32.69 6.65 16.40
CA PHE A 225 -32.55 7.21 15.06
C PHE A 225 -33.04 8.64 14.97
N GLU A 226 -34.17 8.98 15.61
CA GLU A 226 -34.73 10.33 15.70
C GLU A 226 -33.72 11.31 16.34
N HIS A 227 -33.17 10.96 17.51
CA HIS A 227 -32.19 11.81 18.19
C HIS A 227 -30.89 11.96 17.37
N TYR A 228 -30.45 10.89 16.67
CA TYR A 228 -29.28 10.98 15.80
C TYR A 228 -29.54 11.90 14.60
N ALA A 229 -30.72 11.79 14.00
CA ALA A 229 -31.14 12.61 12.87
C ALA A 229 -31.28 14.11 13.27
N GLU A 230 -31.79 14.39 14.46
CA GLU A 230 -31.90 15.75 14.98
C GLU A 230 -30.53 16.43 15.11
N VAL A 231 -29.52 15.71 15.59
CA VAL A 231 -28.16 16.26 15.78
C VAL A 231 -27.37 16.30 14.47
N PHE A 232 -27.57 15.31 13.58
CA PHE A 232 -26.82 15.15 12.32
C PHE A 232 -27.74 15.13 11.07
N PRO A 233 -28.59 16.13 10.86
CA PRO A 233 -29.61 16.07 9.80
C PRO A 233 -29.06 15.98 8.38
N ALA A 234 -27.83 16.48 8.13
CA ALA A 234 -27.19 16.45 6.81
C ALA A 234 -26.37 15.18 6.55
N SER A 235 -26.12 14.35 7.58
CA SER A 235 -25.20 13.22 7.48
C SER A 235 -25.67 11.95 8.21
N ALA A 236 -26.93 11.90 8.67
CA ALA A 236 -27.49 10.75 9.35
C ALA A 236 -27.35 9.48 8.50
N LEU A 237 -26.81 8.42 9.12
CA LEU A 237 -26.66 7.09 8.53
C LEU A 237 -26.91 6.08 9.65
N PHE A 238 -27.98 5.29 9.51
CA PHE A 238 -28.52 4.46 10.57
C PHE A 238 -27.97 3.04 10.54
N LEU A 239 -27.50 2.53 11.68
CA LEU A 239 -27.09 1.14 11.85
C LEU A 239 -28.32 0.31 12.20
N VAL A 240 -28.75 -0.55 11.26
CA VAL A 240 -30.10 -1.14 11.26
C VAL A 240 -30.16 -2.60 11.73
N ASP A 241 -29.03 -3.17 12.12
CA ASP A 241 -28.92 -4.58 12.50
C ASP A 241 -28.65 -4.78 14.00
N THR A 242 -29.08 -3.82 14.85
CA THR A 242 -28.91 -3.94 16.29
C THR A 242 -29.79 -5.03 16.88
N TYR A 243 -31.02 -5.17 16.38
CA TYR A 243 -31.99 -6.17 16.84
C TYR A 243 -32.47 -7.08 15.69
N ASP A 244 -33.08 -6.50 14.67
CA ASP A 244 -33.58 -7.19 13.49
C ASP A 244 -33.45 -6.28 12.27
N VAL A 245 -32.81 -6.76 11.21
CA VAL A 245 -32.48 -5.93 10.03
C VAL A 245 -33.73 -5.40 9.32
N TYR A 246 -34.77 -6.22 9.17
CA TYR A 246 -36.01 -5.79 8.49
C TYR A 246 -36.73 -4.70 9.27
N THR A 247 -36.84 -4.88 10.58
CA THR A 247 -37.41 -3.87 11.50
C THR A 247 -36.58 -2.60 11.48
N GLY A 248 -35.25 -2.71 11.56
CA GLY A 248 -34.33 -1.58 11.50
C GLY A 248 -34.41 -0.79 10.18
N LEU A 249 -34.53 -1.49 9.03
CA LEU A 249 -34.77 -0.85 7.74
C LEU A 249 -36.11 -0.09 7.73
N SER A 250 -37.16 -0.70 8.27
CA SER A 250 -38.48 -0.07 8.36
C SER A 250 -38.46 1.20 9.24
N ASN A 251 -37.77 1.13 10.38
CA ASN A 251 -37.56 2.26 11.30
C ASN A 251 -36.73 3.38 10.64
N ALA A 252 -35.66 3.01 9.94
CA ALA A 252 -34.82 3.97 9.21
C ALA A 252 -35.59 4.70 8.10
N ILE A 253 -36.46 3.98 7.35
CA ILE A 253 -37.33 4.55 6.33
C ILE A 253 -38.33 5.51 6.98
N ARG A 254 -38.96 5.13 8.08
CA ARG A 254 -39.91 5.98 8.81
C ARG A 254 -39.22 7.30 9.23
N VAL A 255 -38.10 7.24 9.95
CA VAL A 255 -37.38 8.42 10.40
C VAL A 255 -36.85 9.26 9.24
N THR A 256 -36.39 8.65 8.15
CA THR A 256 -35.97 9.39 6.94
C THR A 256 -37.13 10.19 6.32
N ARG A 257 -38.34 9.65 6.30
CA ARG A 257 -39.52 10.37 5.81
C ARG A 257 -39.90 11.54 6.73
N GLU A 258 -39.75 11.39 8.02
CA GLU A 258 -39.95 12.48 8.99
C GLU A 258 -38.89 13.58 8.80
N MET A 259 -37.64 13.20 8.53
CA MET A 259 -36.56 14.15 8.15
C MET A 259 -36.90 14.89 6.84
N GLU A 260 -37.46 14.20 5.82
CA GLU A 260 -37.86 14.85 4.54
C GLU A 260 -38.93 15.89 4.74
N ALA A 261 -39.89 15.65 5.62
CA ALA A 261 -40.90 16.64 5.99
C ALA A 261 -40.28 17.91 6.63
N ALA A 262 -39.13 17.78 7.28
CA ALA A 262 -38.35 18.87 7.86
C ALA A 262 -37.27 19.44 6.89
N GLY A 263 -37.24 19.00 5.62
CA GLY A 263 -36.30 19.47 4.60
C GLY A 263 -34.92 18.83 4.65
N HIS A 264 -34.79 17.73 5.35
CA HIS A 264 -33.54 16.94 5.49
C HIS A 264 -33.72 15.53 4.94
N ARG A 265 -32.60 14.80 4.72
CA ARG A 265 -32.66 13.39 4.30
C ARG A 265 -31.47 12.62 4.86
N ALA A 266 -31.72 11.41 5.37
CA ALA A 266 -30.65 10.49 5.76
C ALA A 266 -29.79 10.09 4.55
N ARG A 267 -28.50 9.85 4.80
CA ARG A 267 -27.55 9.41 3.77
C ARG A 267 -27.73 7.93 3.40
N GLY A 268 -28.22 7.12 4.33
CA GLY A 268 -28.39 5.70 4.10
C GLY A 268 -28.46 4.90 5.39
N VAL A 269 -28.23 3.61 5.23
CA VAL A 269 -28.16 2.64 6.33
C VAL A 269 -26.81 1.93 6.34
N ARG A 270 -26.45 1.36 7.50
CA ARG A 270 -25.32 0.46 7.66
C ARG A 270 -25.83 -0.92 8.11
N ILE A 271 -25.31 -1.97 7.47
CA ILE A 271 -25.58 -3.38 7.77
C ILE A 271 -24.24 -4.03 8.11
N ASP A 272 -24.11 -4.53 9.34
CA ASP A 272 -22.86 -5.07 9.91
C ASP A 272 -22.93 -6.57 10.19
N SER A 273 -24.06 -7.24 9.88
CA SER A 273 -24.29 -8.65 10.14
C SER A 273 -25.26 -9.31 9.16
N GLY A 274 -25.37 -10.64 9.23
CA GLY A 274 -26.28 -11.44 8.43
C GLY A 274 -25.82 -11.64 6.99
N ASP A 275 -26.74 -12.03 6.10
CA ASP A 275 -26.50 -12.19 4.68
C ASP A 275 -26.50 -10.84 3.97
N LEU A 276 -25.30 -10.32 3.70
CA LEU A 276 -25.14 -8.99 3.09
C LEU A 276 -25.70 -8.90 1.67
N VAL A 277 -25.75 -10.00 0.92
CA VAL A 277 -26.35 -10.05 -0.43
C VAL A 277 -27.87 -9.90 -0.31
N TYR A 278 -28.48 -10.74 0.49
CA TYR A 278 -29.92 -10.72 0.75
C TYR A 278 -30.38 -9.33 1.24
N TRP A 279 -29.74 -8.83 2.30
CA TRP A 279 -30.12 -7.56 2.91
C TRP A 279 -29.85 -6.35 2.02
N SER A 280 -28.87 -6.41 1.11
CA SER A 280 -28.66 -5.34 0.11
C SER A 280 -29.83 -5.26 -0.88
N ILE A 281 -30.34 -6.41 -1.33
CA ILE A 281 -31.49 -6.47 -2.26
C ILE A 281 -32.75 -6.07 -1.53
N VAL A 282 -33.02 -6.56 -0.32
CA VAL A 282 -34.18 -6.19 0.50
C VAL A 282 -34.18 -4.68 0.78
N ALA A 283 -33.06 -4.11 1.23
CA ALA A 283 -32.96 -2.67 1.49
C ALA A 283 -33.21 -1.85 0.23
N HIS A 284 -32.67 -2.24 -0.92
CA HIS A 284 -32.95 -1.59 -2.21
C HIS A 284 -34.44 -1.60 -2.54
N VAL A 285 -35.10 -2.77 -2.44
CA VAL A 285 -36.53 -2.91 -2.72
C VAL A 285 -37.37 -2.03 -1.79
N MET A 286 -37.07 -2.02 -0.50
CA MET A 286 -37.79 -1.21 0.48
C MET A 286 -37.59 0.30 0.24
N PHE A 287 -36.37 0.73 -0.14
CA PHE A 287 -36.09 2.14 -0.46
C PHE A 287 -36.80 2.60 -1.73
N GLU A 288 -36.81 1.77 -2.79
CA GLU A 288 -37.55 2.07 -4.01
C GLU A 288 -39.05 2.21 -3.74
N ALA A 289 -39.66 1.27 -2.99
CA ALA A 289 -41.06 1.32 -2.59
C ALA A 289 -41.38 2.55 -1.72
N ALA A 290 -40.40 3.04 -0.95
CA ALA A 290 -40.52 4.23 -0.14
C ALA A 290 -40.24 5.54 -0.91
N GLY A 291 -39.78 5.50 -2.17
CA GLY A 291 -39.37 6.69 -2.93
C GLY A 291 -38.02 7.28 -2.50
N LEU A 292 -37.21 6.52 -1.77
CA LEU A 292 -35.92 6.93 -1.22
C LEU A 292 -34.75 6.51 -2.15
N HIS A 293 -34.75 7.05 -3.38
CA HIS A 293 -33.86 6.59 -4.45
C HIS A 293 -32.37 6.88 -4.20
N ASP A 294 -32.02 7.87 -3.36
CA ASP A 294 -30.64 8.29 -3.09
C ASP A 294 -30.00 7.63 -1.86
N MET A 295 -30.78 6.84 -1.09
CA MET A 295 -30.29 6.16 0.11
C MET A 295 -29.15 5.19 -0.22
N ARG A 296 -28.02 5.28 0.50
CA ARG A 296 -26.88 4.38 0.37
C ARG A 296 -26.99 3.21 1.33
N ILE A 297 -26.31 2.12 0.99
CA ILE A 297 -26.21 0.92 1.83
C ILE A 297 -24.73 0.69 2.13
N VAL A 298 -24.33 0.95 3.37
CA VAL A 298 -22.97 0.72 3.84
C VAL A 298 -22.88 -0.70 4.39
N LEU A 299 -22.13 -1.55 3.74
CA LEU A 299 -21.86 -2.92 4.20
C LEU A 299 -20.56 -2.94 5.01
N SER A 300 -20.59 -3.58 6.18
CA SER A 300 -19.41 -3.78 7.02
C SER A 300 -19.58 -5.09 7.77
N ASN A 301 -18.81 -6.04 7.68
CA ASN A 301 -18.77 -7.32 8.40
C ASN A 301 -17.62 -8.14 7.82
N ASP A 302 -16.44 -8.02 8.42
CA ASP A 302 -15.22 -8.75 8.02
C ASP A 302 -15.00 -8.77 6.50
N LEU A 303 -15.21 -7.62 5.85
CA LEU A 303 -15.05 -7.47 4.41
C LEU A 303 -13.58 -7.49 3.99
N ASN A 304 -13.36 -8.06 2.82
CA ASN A 304 -12.11 -8.01 2.08
C ASN A 304 -12.40 -7.98 0.57
N GLU A 305 -11.37 -7.89 -0.27
CA GLU A 305 -11.50 -7.84 -1.72
C GLU A 305 -12.29 -9.02 -2.32
N ARG A 306 -12.12 -10.24 -1.75
CA ARG A 306 -12.81 -11.45 -2.23
C ARG A 306 -14.29 -11.45 -1.87
N LYS A 307 -14.62 -11.09 -0.62
CA LYS A 307 -16.02 -10.97 -0.18
C LYS A 307 -16.76 -9.89 -0.96
N ILE A 308 -16.13 -8.75 -1.23
CA ILE A 308 -16.74 -7.67 -2.02
C ILE A 308 -17.02 -8.13 -3.45
N ALA A 309 -16.06 -8.79 -4.11
CA ALA A 309 -16.27 -9.39 -5.43
C ALA A 309 -17.40 -10.42 -5.42
N LEU A 310 -17.45 -11.26 -4.39
CA LEU A 310 -18.53 -12.24 -4.21
C LEU A 310 -19.90 -11.58 -4.07
N ILE A 311 -20.02 -10.54 -3.22
CA ILE A 311 -21.27 -9.80 -3.02
C ILE A 311 -21.79 -9.26 -4.36
N HIS A 312 -20.96 -8.59 -5.15
CA HIS A 312 -21.34 -8.08 -6.46
C HIS A 312 -21.82 -9.21 -7.40
N ASN A 313 -21.08 -10.32 -7.46
CA ASN A 313 -21.42 -11.44 -8.34
C ASN A 313 -22.73 -12.13 -7.90
N GLU A 314 -22.92 -12.34 -6.61
CA GLU A 314 -24.14 -12.96 -6.09
C GLU A 314 -25.35 -12.04 -6.24
N ILE A 315 -25.24 -10.73 -6.07
CA ILE A 315 -26.32 -9.79 -6.41
C ILE A 315 -26.69 -9.93 -7.88
N ARG A 316 -25.72 -9.92 -8.81
CA ARG A 316 -25.96 -10.09 -10.26
C ARG A 316 -26.65 -11.41 -10.59
N ARG A 317 -26.39 -12.46 -9.81
CA ARG A 317 -27.02 -13.77 -9.97
C ARG A 317 -28.42 -13.80 -9.38
N SER A 318 -28.57 -13.36 -8.12
CA SER A 318 -29.80 -13.47 -7.35
C SER A 318 -30.97 -12.67 -7.95
N VAL A 319 -30.71 -11.46 -8.47
CA VAL A 319 -31.77 -10.65 -9.09
C VAL A 319 -32.28 -11.18 -10.44
N ARG A 320 -31.63 -12.22 -11.01
CA ARG A 320 -32.10 -12.92 -12.21
C ARG A 320 -33.01 -14.09 -11.88
N ASP A 321 -33.02 -14.53 -10.63
CA ASP A 321 -33.86 -15.66 -10.16
C ASP A 321 -35.23 -15.13 -9.71
N GLU A 322 -36.26 -15.40 -10.52
CA GLU A 322 -37.64 -14.96 -10.23
C GLU A 322 -38.19 -15.62 -8.96
N GLY A 323 -37.75 -16.84 -8.62
CA GLY A 323 -38.10 -17.52 -7.38
C GLY A 323 -37.58 -16.79 -6.15
N TYR A 324 -36.30 -16.37 -6.21
CA TYR A 324 -35.65 -15.59 -5.17
C TYR A 324 -36.31 -14.20 -4.98
N LEU A 325 -36.64 -13.51 -6.06
CA LEU A 325 -37.36 -12.24 -5.97
C LEU A 325 -38.77 -12.38 -5.39
N ARG A 326 -39.44 -13.53 -5.68
CA ARG A 326 -40.74 -13.84 -5.09
C ARG A 326 -40.63 -14.07 -3.59
N GLU A 327 -39.59 -14.75 -3.10
CA GLU A 327 -39.32 -14.93 -1.67
C GLU A 327 -39.10 -13.58 -0.98
N ILE A 328 -38.32 -12.68 -1.59
CA ILE A 328 -38.16 -11.32 -1.09
C ILE A 328 -39.51 -10.61 -1.02
N GLY A 329 -40.35 -10.74 -2.07
CA GLY A 329 -41.71 -10.16 -2.11
C GLY A 329 -42.59 -10.64 -0.95
N LEU A 330 -42.54 -11.93 -0.64
CA LEU A 330 -43.24 -12.49 0.52
C LEU A 330 -42.73 -11.92 1.84
N HIS A 331 -41.41 -11.69 1.97
CA HIS A 331 -40.81 -11.13 3.18
C HIS A 331 -41.19 -9.65 3.36
N VAL A 332 -41.11 -8.83 2.30
CA VAL A 332 -41.42 -7.41 2.37
C VAL A 332 -42.92 -7.09 2.31
N GLY A 333 -43.77 -8.08 1.99
CA GLY A 333 -45.23 -7.95 1.99
C GLY A 333 -45.82 -7.29 0.74
N PHE A 334 -45.07 -7.21 -0.36
CA PHE A 334 -45.56 -6.72 -1.66
C PHE A 334 -44.84 -7.40 -2.84
N GLU A 335 -45.42 -7.34 -4.03
CA GLU A 335 -44.82 -7.94 -5.22
C GLU A 335 -43.56 -7.18 -5.65
N VAL A 336 -42.47 -7.94 -5.81
CA VAL A 336 -41.19 -7.43 -6.29
C VAL A 336 -41.04 -7.74 -7.77
N GLY A 337 -41.03 -6.70 -8.59
CA GLY A 337 -40.80 -6.80 -10.03
C GLY A 337 -39.32 -7.07 -10.36
N ARG A 338 -38.97 -6.94 -11.64
CA ARG A 338 -37.57 -7.07 -12.09
C ARG A 338 -36.70 -5.95 -11.51
N ILE A 339 -35.56 -6.33 -10.94
CA ILE A 339 -34.57 -5.43 -10.35
C ILE A 339 -33.31 -5.43 -11.21
N SER A 340 -32.72 -4.26 -11.44
CA SER A 340 -31.37 -4.13 -11.99
C SER A 340 -30.33 -4.45 -10.93
N ALA A 341 -29.44 -5.41 -11.18
CA ALA A 341 -28.30 -5.68 -10.31
C ALA A 341 -27.44 -4.43 -10.07
N GLU A 342 -27.19 -3.68 -11.13
CA GLU A 342 -26.37 -2.46 -11.06
C GLU A 342 -27.06 -1.38 -10.21
N ALA A 343 -28.40 -1.29 -10.22
CA ALA A 343 -29.12 -0.35 -9.35
C ALA A 343 -28.95 -0.69 -7.86
N VAL A 344 -28.89 -1.98 -7.50
CA VAL A 344 -28.55 -2.41 -6.13
C VAL A 344 -27.10 -2.08 -5.82
N ILE A 345 -26.17 -2.48 -6.70
CA ILE A 345 -24.73 -2.31 -6.53
C ILE A 345 -24.36 -0.82 -6.46
N ASP A 346 -25.03 0.03 -7.21
CA ASP A 346 -24.77 1.48 -7.20
C ASP A 346 -25.07 2.16 -5.86
N ARG A 347 -25.91 1.54 -5.02
CA ARG A 347 -26.16 2.01 -3.64
C ARG A 347 -25.08 1.62 -2.65
N LEU A 348 -24.24 0.62 -2.98
CA LEU A 348 -23.31 0.03 -2.03
C LEU A 348 -22.12 0.94 -1.74
N MET A 349 -21.70 0.91 -0.49
CA MET A 349 -20.43 1.42 0.03
C MET A 349 -19.87 0.37 1.01
N PHE A 350 -18.56 0.32 1.17
CA PHE A 350 -17.91 -0.72 1.94
C PHE A 350 -17.07 -0.15 3.08
N GLY A 351 -17.36 -0.58 4.31
CA GLY A 351 -16.55 -0.33 5.49
C GLY A 351 -15.63 -1.53 5.75
N VAL A 352 -14.33 -1.39 5.51
CA VAL A 352 -13.36 -2.47 5.63
C VAL A 352 -12.48 -2.24 6.86
N GLY A 353 -12.48 -3.18 7.78
CA GLY A 353 -11.80 -3.05 9.07
C GLY A 353 -10.53 -3.89 9.17
N THR A 354 -10.63 -5.01 9.90
CA THR A 354 -9.49 -5.85 10.31
C THR A 354 -8.62 -6.27 9.13
N ASP A 355 -9.22 -6.84 8.09
CA ASP A 355 -8.48 -7.39 6.96
C ASP A 355 -7.64 -6.33 6.23
N LEU A 356 -8.18 -5.12 6.07
CA LEU A 356 -7.47 -4.01 5.45
C LEU A 356 -6.31 -3.51 6.32
N ILE A 357 -6.57 -3.24 7.62
CA ILE A 357 -5.60 -2.56 8.49
C ILE A 357 -4.44 -3.46 8.90
N THR A 358 -4.63 -4.77 8.88
CA THR A 358 -3.61 -5.75 9.26
C THR A 358 -2.91 -6.42 8.08
N GLY A 359 -3.42 -6.23 6.85
CA GLY A 359 -2.98 -6.99 5.67
C GLY A 359 -3.57 -8.40 5.59
N GLY A 360 -4.59 -8.72 6.40
CA GLY A 360 -5.27 -10.01 6.39
C GLY A 360 -4.33 -11.18 6.70
N GLU A 361 -4.32 -12.19 5.85
CA GLU A 361 -3.48 -13.39 6.00
C GLU A 361 -1.99 -13.15 5.67
N GLN A 362 -1.64 -12.02 5.06
CA GLN A 362 -0.29 -11.68 4.66
C GLN A 362 0.43 -10.92 5.79
N ALA A 363 1.25 -11.59 6.57
CA ALA A 363 1.93 -10.99 7.73
C ALA A 363 2.93 -9.88 7.37
N SER A 364 3.57 -9.95 6.19
CA SER A 364 4.52 -8.94 5.73
C SER A 364 4.69 -8.95 4.21
N LEU A 365 5.17 -7.85 3.63
CA LEU A 365 5.51 -7.78 2.20
C LEU A 365 6.70 -8.68 1.82
N GLY A 366 7.61 -8.92 2.75
CA GLY A 366 8.85 -9.66 2.48
C GLY A 366 9.86 -8.89 1.62
N GLY A 367 9.84 -7.57 1.71
CA GLY A 367 10.86 -6.72 1.11
C GLY A 367 12.22 -6.93 1.77
N VAL A 368 13.27 -6.74 1.01
CA VAL A 368 14.67 -6.92 1.42
C VAL A 368 15.52 -5.75 0.95
N TYR A 369 16.63 -5.54 1.64
CA TYR A 369 17.63 -4.53 1.29
C TYR A 369 18.97 -5.21 1.16
N LYS A 370 19.65 -5.09 0.02
CA LYS A 370 20.83 -5.90 -0.27
C LYS A 370 21.95 -5.10 -0.92
N LEU A 371 23.18 -5.36 -0.47
CA LEU A 371 24.40 -4.87 -1.10
C LEU A 371 24.47 -5.37 -2.55
N VAL A 372 24.65 -4.45 -3.49
CA VAL A 372 24.76 -4.75 -4.93
C VAL A 372 26.10 -4.36 -5.53
N ALA A 373 26.79 -3.37 -4.96
CA ALA A 373 28.11 -2.95 -5.43
C ALA A 373 28.89 -2.25 -4.32
N VAL A 374 30.22 -2.26 -4.44
CA VAL A 374 31.15 -1.44 -3.62
C VAL A 374 32.14 -0.74 -4.55
N ALA A 375 32.60 0.46 -4.20
CA ALA A 375 33.65 1.13 -4.94
C ALA A 375 34.99 0.81 -4.28
N GLU A 376 35.92 0.21 -5.04
CA GLU A 376 37.24 -0.15 -4.53
C GLU A 376 38.17 1.08 -4.51
N GLY A 377 39.02 1.17 -3.50
CA GLY A 377 39.96 2.29 -3.35
C GLY A 377 39.32 3.65 -3.02
N GLY A 378 38.00 3.67 -2.69
CA GLY A 378 37.29 4.92 -2.38
C GLY A 378 36.90 5.76 -3.58
N ASP A 379 37.18 5.28 -4.80
CA ASP A 379 36.81 5.97 -6.05
C ASP A 379 35.42 5.52 -6.53
N ALA A 380 34.43 6.40 -6.39
CA ALA A 380 33.05 6.17 -6.83
C ALA A 380 32.90 6.04 -8.37
N SER A 381 33.98 6.18 -9.15
CA SER A 381 33.96 5.92 -10.60
C SER A 381 34.09 4.43 -10.93
N THR A 382 34.56 3.59 -9.99
CA THR A 382 34.83 2.16 -10.21
C THR A 382 34.00 1.29 -9.27
N TRP A 383 32.85 0.84 -9.73
CA TRP A 383 31.95 -0.04 -8.96
C TRP A 383 32.24 -1.50 -9.23
N THR A 384 32.60 -2.25 -8.19
CA THR A 384 32.70 -3.70 -8.22
C THR A 384 31.37 -4.32 -7.77
N PRO A 385 30.71 -5.08 -8.64
CA PRO A 385 29.42 -5.68 -8.30
C PRO A 385 29.57 -6.74 -7.19
N ARG A 386 28.53 -6.86 -6.37
CA ARG A 386 28.43 -7.87 -5.31
C ARG A 386 27.15 -8.68 -5.50
N VAL A 387 27.25 -10.00 -5.31
CA VAL A 387 26.13 -10.93 -5.44
C VAL A 387 26.06 -11.88 -4.25
N LYS A 388 24.86 -12.09 -3.75
CA LYS A 388 24.57 -13.19 -2.84
C LYS A 388 24.25 -14.44 -3.65
N LEU A 389 25.07 -15.48 -3.55
CA LEU A 389 24.75 -16.80 -4.09
C LEU A 389 23.74 -17.51 -3.17
N SER A 390 22.83 -18.27 -3.75
CA SER A 390 21.84 -19.04 -3.01
C SER A 390 21.46 -20.29 -3.82
N ALA A 391 21.20 -21.39 -3.13
CA ALA A 391 20.62 -22.58 -3.72
C ALA A 391 19.17 -22.36 -4.24
N GLN A 392 18.53 -21.28 -3.78
CA GLN A 392 17.21 -20.86 -4.23
C GLN A 392 17.36 -19.68 -5.21
N PRO A 393 17.09 -19.87 -6.51
CA PRO A 393 17.28 -18.84 -7.54
C PRO A 393 16.56 -17.51 -7.24
N GLU A 394 15.39 -17.57 -6.61
CA GLU A 394 14.61 -16.40 -6.22
C GLU A 394 15.25 -15.57 -5.08
N LYS A 395 16.26 -16.15 -4.38
CA LYS A 395 17.04 -15.45 -3.35
C LYS A 395 18.34 -14.85 -3.89
N MET A 396 18.70 -15.12 -5.14
CA MET A 396 19.85 -14.45 -5.76
C MET A 396 19.51 -12.98 -6.05
N THR A 397 20.50 -12.12 -5.80
CA THR A 397 20.35 -10.68 -6.10
C THR A 397 20.74 -10.37 -7.54
N ASN A 398 20.23 -9.29 -8.07
CA ASN A 398 20.67 -8.70 -9.34
C ASN A 398 21.88 -7.79 -9.03
N PRO A 399 23.14 -8.20 -9.35
CA PRO A 399 24.33 -7.47 -8.94
C PRO A 399 24.57 -6.19 -9.74
N GLY A 400 25.40 -5.31 -9.20
CA GLY A 400 25.86 -4.10 -9.83
C GLY A 400 24.81 -2.98 -9.90
N LEU A 401 25.27 -1.81 -10.32
CA LEU A 401 24.36 -0.70 -10.65
C LEU A 401 23.60 -1.03 -11.94
N LYS A 402 22.33 -0.66 -11.98
CA LYS A 402 21.44 -0.95 -13.10
C LYS A 402 20.38 0.12 -13.25
N ARG A 403 19.78 0.19 -14.41
CA ARG A 403 18.60 1.02 -14.72
C ARG A 403 17.37 0.13 -14.82
N VAL A 404 16.20 0.67 -14.53
CA VAL A 404 14.92 0.04 -14.84
C VAL A 404 14.08 0.99 -15.68
N SER A 405 13.67 0.50 -16.85
CA SER A 405 12.79 1.21 -17.77
C SER A 405 11.46 0.48 -17.88
N ARG A 406 10.35 1.20 -17.74
CA ARG A 406 9.01 0.66 -17.95
C ARG A 406 8.58 0.88 -19.39
N LEU A 407 8.19 -0.18 -20.05
CA LEU A 407 7.61 -0.13 -21.40
C LEU A 407 6.09 -0.05 -21.28
N LEU A 408 5.50 0.92 -21.99
CA LEU A 408 4.04 1.05 -22.13
C LEU A 408 3.63 0.88 -23.59
N ARG A 409 2.39 0.41 -23.78
CA ARG A 409 1.70 0.39 -25.07
C ARG A 409 0.25 0.78 -24.85
N ASN A 410 -0.19 1.85 -25.53
CA ASN A 410 -1.55 2.40 -25.36
C ASN A 410 -1.88 2.63 -23.86
N ASP A 411 -0.98 3.25 -23.12
CA ASP A 411 -1.07 3.50 -21.68
C ASP A 411 -1.15 2.27 -20.77
N PHE A 412 -0.78 1.07 -21.28
CA PHE A 412 -0.73 -0.13 -20.43
C PHE A 412 0.69 -0.66 -20.28
N ILE A 413 1.01 -1.13 -19.08
CA ILE A 413 2.30 -1.75 -18.76
C ILE A 413 2.49 -3.00 -19.61
N VAL A 414 3.58 -3.03 -20.39
CA VAL A 414 4.05 -4.18 -21.15
C VAL A 414 5.07 -4.97 -20.33
N ALA A 415 6.09 -4.28 -19.81
CA ALA A 415 7.14 -4.88 -18.99
C ALA A 415 7.97 -3.81 -18.28
N ASP A 416 8.66 -4.22 -17.19
CA ASP A 416 9.79 -3.49 -16.63
C ASP A 416 11.10 -4.16 -17.09
N ILE A 417 12.04 -3.37 -17.59
CA ILE A 417 13.30 -3.85 -18.18
C ILE A 417 14.49 -3.42 -17.34
N ILE A 418 15.23 -4.40 -16.84
CA ILE A 418 16.50 -4.20 -16.16
C ILE A 418 17.61 -4.15 -17.18
N SER A 419 18.40 -3.09 -17.22
CA SER A 419 19.49 -2.87 -18.16
C SER A 419 20.74 -2.34 -17.47
N MET A 420 21.87 -2.30 -18.18
CA MET A 420 23.06 -1.59 -17.70
C MET A 420 22.75 -0.08 -17.59
N PRO A 421 23.44 0.67 -16.70
CA PRO A 421 23.14 2.09 -16.46
C PRO A 421 23.21 2.96 -17.71
N ASP A 422 24.10 2.62 -18.63
CA ASP A 422 24.37 3.33 -19.89
C ASP A 422 23.54 2.83 -21.07
N GLU A 423 22.74 1.77 -20.91
CA GLU A 423 21.81 1.33 -21.95
C GLU A 423 20.57 2.22 -21.98
N ILE A 424 20.28 2.77 -23.14
CA ILE A 424 19.09 3.56 -23.39
C ILE A 424 18.13 2.72 -24.25
N ILE A 425 16.90 2.57 -23.76
CA ILE A 425 15.81 1.91 -24.48
C ILE A 425 14.91 3.02 -25.01
N GLU A 426 14.70 3.06 -26.33
CA GLU A 426 13.85 4.04 -26.98
C GLU A 426 12.53 3.41 -27.43
N PRO A 427 11.43 4.19 -27.55
CA PRO A 427 10.15 3.70 -28.07
C PRO A 427 10.31 3.03 -29.42
N GLY A 428 9.70 1.84 -29.59
CA GLY A 428 9.76 1.06 -30.83
C GLY A 428 11.08 0.33 -31.12
N MET A 429 12.08 0.44 -30.24
CA MET A 429 13.33 -0.32 -30.37
C MET A 429 13.06 -1.83 -30.22
N ARG A 430 13.52 -2.62 -31.18
CA ARG A 430 13.39 -4.09 -31.12
C ARG A 430 14.54 -4.70 -30.33
N PHE A 431 14.23 -5.47 -29.28
CA PHE A 431 15.21 -6.25 -28.52
C PHE A 431 14.58 -7.49 -27.88
N VAL A 432 15.44 -8.41 -27.43
CA VAL A 432 15.03 -9.60 -26.69
C VAL A 432 15.23 -9.33 -25.21
N GLY A 433 14.14 -9.42 -24.44
CA GLY A 433 14.18 -9.41 -22.99
C GLY A 433 14.16 -10.82 -22.42
N ILE A 434 14.94 -11.05 -21.38
CA ILE A 434 15.17 -12.35 -20.75
C ILE A 434 14.62 -12.31 -19.32
N ASN A 435 13.85 -13.34 -18.94
CA ASN A 435 13.29 -13.42 -17.58
C ASN A 435 14.43 -13.62 -16.56
N PRO A 436 14.59 -12.73 -15.56
CA PRO A 436 15.65 -12.84 -14.55
C PRO A 436 15.58 -14.10 -13.67
N ARG A 437 14.40 -14.72 -13.57
CA ARG A 437 14.16 -15.92 -12.75
C ARG A 437 14.29 -17.22 -13.55
N ASN A 438 14.09 -17.14 -14.86
CA ASN A 438 14.19 -18.28 -15.74
C ASN A 438 14.75 -17.81 -17.09
N THR A 439 16.07 -17.89 -17.26
CA THR A 439 16.78 -17.37 -18.44
C THR A 439 16.45 -18.09 -19.75
N SER A 440 15.77 -19.25 -19.69
CA SER A 440 15.25 -19.91 -20.89
C SER A 440 14.00 -19.21 -21.46
N GLN A 441 13.31 -18.41 -20.64
CA GLN A 441 12.15 -17.63 -21.07
C GLN A 441 12.60 -16.28 -21.63
N GLN A 442 12.28 -16.07 -22.90
CA GLN A 442 12.61 -14.85 -23.63
C GLN A 442 11.35 -14.23 -24.21
N THR A 443 11.34 -12.91 -24.38
CA THR A 443 10.26 -12.15 -25.01
C THR A 443 10.89 -11.12 -25.94
N THR A 444 10.45 -11.08 -27.21
CA THR A 444 10.81 -9.99 -28.11
C THR A 444 9.91 -8.79 -27.81
N TYR A 445 10.52 -7.63 -27.59
CA TYR A 445 9.85 -6.35 -27.41
C TYR A 445 10.11 -5.50 -28.67
N GLU A 446 9.06 -5.05 -29.33
CA GLU A 446 9.10 -4.19 -30.52
C GLU A 446 7.86 -3.29 -30.64
N ASP A 447 6.80 -3.65 -29.93
CA ASP A 447 5.48 -3.04 -30.04
C ASP A 447 5.12 -2.33 -28.71
N TYR A 448 5.83 -1.22 -28.44
CA TYR A 448 5.61 -0.32 -27.33
C TYR A 448 5.90 1.12 -27.77
N ASP A 449 5.11 2.05 -27.28
CA ASP A 449 5.10 3.45 -27.72
C ASP A 449 5.73 4.42 -26.71
N THR A 450 5.86 4.02 -25.45
CA THR A 450 6.39 4.86 -24.38
C THR A 450 7.40 4.09 -23.53
N VAL A 451 8.45 4.78 -23.11
CA VAL A 451 9.48 4.28 -22.19
C VAL A 451 9.62 5.27 -21.05
N GLU A 452 9.40 4.80 -19.83
CA GLU A 452 9.54 5.59 -18.60
C GLU A 452 10.73 5.13 -17.77
N THR A 453 11.53 6.06 -17.28
CA THR A 453 12.48 5.79 -16.19
C THR A 453 11.71 5.83 -14.86
N LEU A 454 11.71 4.73 -14.11
CA LEU A 454 10.91 4.62 -12.89
C LEU A 454 11.48 5.40 -11.70
N HIS A 455 12.81 5.50 -11.62
CA HIS A 455 13.51 6.08 -10.47
C HIS A 455 13.77 7.57 -10.67
N VAL A 456 13.62 8.31 -9.59
CA VAL A 456 13.96 9.73 -9.50
C VAL A 456 14.97 9.96 -8.38
N PRO A 457 15.86 10.95 -8.50
CA PRO A 457 16.74 11.31 -7.41
C PRO A 457 15.95 11.91 -6.24
N ILE A 458 16.21 11.44 -5.04
CA ILE A 458 15.60 11.93 -3.80
C ILE A 458 16.63 12.72 -2.99
N PHE A 459 17.80 12.12 -2.75
CA PHE A 459 18.94 12.79 -2.15
C PHE A 459 20.14 12.73 -3.11
N ARG A 460 20.93 13.79 -3.14
CA ARG A 460 22.26 13.84 -3.75
C ARG A 460 23.23 14.35 -2.71
N ASP A 461 24.24 13.56 -2.39
CA ASP A 461 25.31 13.92 -1.46
C ASP A 461 24.79 14.52 -0.13
N GLY A 462 23.75 13.88 0.43
CA GLY A 462 23.09 14.28 1.67
C GLY A 462 22.01 15.36 1.54
N GLU A 463 21.90 16.01 0.39
CA GLU A 463 20.94 17.09 0.17
C GLU A 463 19.65 16.56 -0.48
N LEU A 464 18.49 16.94 0.07
CA LEU A 464 17.18 16.62 -0.50
C LEU A 464 16.96 17.42 -1.80
N VAL A 465 16.83 16.71 -2.93
CA VAL A 465 16.63 17.30 -4.27
C VAL A 465 15.24 16.98 -4.84
N TYR A 466 14.38 16.35 -4.07
CA TYR A 466 13.03 15.93 -4.47
C TYR A 466 11.98 16.86 -3.84
N ASP A 467 11.12 17.41 -4.70
CA ASP A 467 9.96 18.17 -4.23
C ASP A 467 8.92 17.21 -3.67
N LEU A 468 8.64 17.31 -2.36
CA LEU A 468 7.72 16.43 -1.66
C LEU A 468 6.28 16.71 -2.09
N PRO A 469 5.59 15.73 -2.70
CA PRO A 469 4.19 15.91 -3.05
C PRO A 469 3.31 15.86 -1.80
N THR A 470 2.15 16.51 -1.89
CA THR A 470 1.08 16.38 -0.89
C THR A 470 0.48 14.98 -0.93
N LEU A 471 -0.17 14.54 0.16
CA LEU A 471 -0.83 13.24 0.20
C LEU A 471 -1.90 13.09 -0.90
N ALA A 472 -2.60 14.17 -1.25
CA ALA A 472 -3.58 14.17 -2.33
C ALA A 472 -2.93 13.91 -3.70
N GLU A 473 -1.79 14.54 -3.98
CA GLU A 473 -1.02 14.31 -5.21
C GLU A 473 -0.47 12.88 -5.28
N VAL A 474 0.03 12.34 -4.16
CA VAL A 474 0.46 10.93 -4.09
C VAL A 474 -0.70 9.98 -4.38
N ARG A 475 -1.88 10.22 -3.80
CA ARG A 475 -3.08 9.42 -4.05
C ARG A 475 -3.51 9.47 -5.51
N ASP A 476 -3.53 10.67 -6.11
CA ASP A 476 -3.89 10.85 -7.51
C ASP A 476 -2.88 10.19 -8.44
N PHE A 477 -1.60 10.30 -8.16
CA PHE A 477 -0.55 9.58 -8.86
C PHE A 477 -0.75 8.06 -8.76
N ALA A 478 -0.94 7.53 -7.56
CA ALA A 478 -1.19 6.09 -7.36
C ALA A 478 -2.43 5.60 -8.14
N ARG A 479 -3.50 6.42 -8.20
CA ARG A 479 -4.69 6.11 -9.00
C ARG A 479 -4.37 6.04 -10.49
N GLN A 480 -3.59 6.98 -11.01
CA GLN A 480 -3.15 6.99 -12.41
C GLN A 480 -2.27 5.77 -12.71
N ARG A 481 -1.27 5.47 -11.86
CA ARG A 481 -0.36 4.33 -12.06
C ARG A 481 -1.07 2.98 -12.05
N LYS A 482 -2.04 2.79 -11.17
CA LYS A 482 -2.88 1.58 -11.15
C LYS A 482 -3.70 1.39 -12.42
N ARG A 483 -4.11 2.48 -13.08
CA ARG A 483 -4.85 2.39 -14.37
C ARG A 483 -4.00 1.85 -15.51
N LEU A 484 -2.68 1.98 -15.44
CA LEU A 484 -1.77 1.38 -16.42
C LEU A 484 -1.73 -0.15 -16.37
N ILE A 485 -2.30 -0.78 -15.31
CA ILE A 485 -2.42 -2.23 -15.22
C ILE A 485 -3.71 -2.66 -15.93
N ARG A 486 -3.60 -3.58 -16.88
CA ARG A 486 -4.76 -4.15 -17.60
C ARG A 486 -5.71 -4.85 -16.63
N LEU A 487 -7.00 -4.89 -16.95
CA LEU A 487 -8.03 -5.50 -16.11
C LEU A 487 -7.73 -6.98 -15.81
N GLU A 488 -7.30 -7.73 -16.82
CA GLU A 488 -6.94 -9.14 -16.68
C GLU A 488 -5.75 -9.38 -15.74
N SER A 489 -4.88 -8.39 -15.53
CA SER A 489 -3.76 -8.46 -14.58
C SER A 489 -4.12 -8.03 -13.16
N ARG A 490 -5.33 -7.50 -12.94
CA ARG A 490 -5.84 -7.11 -11.61
C ARG A 490 -6.73 -8.16 -10.98
N ARG A 491 -7.05 -9.25 -11.68
CA ARG A 491 -7.89 -10.33 -11.18
C ARG A 491 -7.31 -10.93 -9.91
N LEU A 492 -8.17 -11.35 -8.98
CA LEU A 492 -7.79 -12.07 -7.77
C LEU A 492 -7.33 -13.50 -8.05
N GLU A 493 -7.85 -14.08 -9.13
CA GLU A 493 -7.55 -15.45 -9.54
C GLU A 493 -7.07 -15.46 -10.99
N ASN A 494 -6.03 -16.24 -11.25
CA ASN A 494 -5.39 -16.37 -12.56
C ASN A 494 -5.10 -15.00 -13.23
N PRO A 495 -4.41 -14.06 -12.58
CA PRO A 495 -4.10 -12.79 -13.20
C PRO A 495 -3.13 -12.97 -14.37
N HIS A 496 -3.34 -12.22 -15.45
CA HIS A 496 -2.41 -12.21 -16.58
C HIS A 496 -1.08 -11.58 -16.18
N THR A 497 0.02 -12.27 -16.47
CA THR A 497 1.37 -11.95 -15.99
C THR A 497 1.84 -10.54 -16.40
N LEU A 498 2.36 -9.78 -15.44
CA LEU A 498 3.19 -8.60 -15.67
C LEU A 498 4.65 -9.03 -15.76
N LYS A 499 5.34 -8.63 -16.82
CA LYS A 499 6.69 -9.10 -17.12
C LYS A 499 7.75 -8.20 -16.51
N VAL A 500 8.78 -8.84 -15.95
CA VAL A 500 10.08 -8.21 -15.70
C VAL A 500 11.10 -8.95 -16.53
N SER A 501 11.87 -8.23 -17.31
CA SER A 501 12.92 -8.79 -18.16
C SER A 501 14.25 -8.04 -17.95
N MET A 502 15.34 -8.65 -18.34
CA MET A 502 16.64 -8.01 -18.44
C MET A 502 17.14 -8.01 -19.87
N THR A 503 17.94 -7.01 -20.23
CA THR A 503 18.62 -6.98 -21.54
C THR A 503 19.69 -8.07 -21.63
N GLU A 504 20.06 -8.43 -22.84
CA GLU A 504 21.13 -9.41 -23.08
C GLU A 504 22.47 -8.94 -22.49
N ARG A 505 22.76 -7.64 -22.57
CA ARG A 505 23.98 -7.07 -22.00
C ARG A 505 24.00 -7.18 -20.47
N TYR A 506 22.87 -6.89 -19.80
CA TYR A 506 22.77 -7.05 -18.34
C TYR A 506 22.81 -8.53 -17.93
N ARG A 507 22.18 -9.44 -18.71
CA ARG A 507 22.27 -10.89 -18.48
C ARG A 507 23.71 -11.37 -18.47
N THR A 508 24.48 -11.03 -19.52
CA THR A 508 25.89 -11.40 -19.66
C THR A 508 26.73 -10.87 -18.49
N HIS A 509 26.50 -9.60 -18.11
CA HIS A 509 27.15 -9.02 -16.94
C HIS A 509 26.81 -9.79 -15.64
N ARG A 510 25.53 -10.06 -15.41
CA ARG A 510 25.05 -10.81 -14.23
C ARG A 510 25.67 -12.22 -14.14
N GLU A 511 25.68 -12.93 -15.25
CA GLU A 511 26.26 -14.29 -15.33
C GLU A 511 27.76 -14.28 -15.07
N ALA A 512 28.48 -13.31 -15.61
CA ALA A 512 29.92 -13.16 -15.36
C ALA A 512 30.21 -12.88 -13.87
N VAL A 513 29.43 -12.03 -13.21
CA VAL A 513 29.56 -11.74 -11.77
C VAL A 513 29.28 -12.98 -10.93
N ILE A 514 28.25 -13.76 -11.28
CA ILE A 514 27.90 -15.01 -10.58
C ILE A 514 29.03 -16.03 -10.74
N ALA A 515 29.51 -16.25 -11.98
CA ALA A 515 30.60 -17.19 -12.25
C ALA A 515 31.91 -16.82 -11.52
N HIS A 516 32.26 -15.53 -11.51
CA HIS A 516 33.42 -15.04 -10.77
C HIS A 516 33.29 -15.31 -9.26
N ALA A 517 32.11 -15.02 -8.68
CA ALA A 517 31.87 -15.28 -7.27
C ALA A 517 31.92 -16.79 -6.91
N GLN A 518 31.41 -17.66 -7.78
CA GLN A 518 31.47 -19.09 -7.63
C GLN A 518 32.94 -19.59 -7.67
N GLN A 519 33.70 -19.12 -8.65
CA GLN A 519 35.13 -19.48 -8.80
C GLN A 519 35.96 -19.04 -7.58
N ALA A 520 35.76 -17.80 -7.12
CA ALA A 520 36.47 -17.27 -5.95
C ALA A 520 36.19 -18.07 -4.66
N MET A 521 35.04 -18.73 -4.56
CA MET A 521 34.67 -19.59 -3.43
C MET A 521 34.98 -21.07 -3.65
N GLY A 522 35.60 -21.45 -4.76
CA GLY A 522 35.89 -22.86 -5.09
C GLY A 522 34.63 -23.72 -5.31
N LEU A 523 33.47 -23.06 -5.57
CA LEU A 523 32.21 -23.75 -5.87
C LEU A 523 32.23 -24.19 -7.34
N ARG A 524 31.82 -25.43 -7.61
CA ARG A 524 31.62 -25.88 -9.00
C ARG A 524 30.44 -25.17 -9.61
N PRO A 525 30.48 -24.74 -10.89
CA PRO A 525 29.40 -24.08 -11.58
C PRO A 525 28.12 -24.91 -11.71
#